data_188dc7cc8173f085c52927bbfda65db7
#
_entry.id   188dc7cc8173f085c52927bbfda65db7
#
_cell.length_a   1.000
_cell.length_b   1.000
_cell.length_c   1.000
_cell.angle_alpha   90.00
_cell.angle_beta   90.00
_cell.angle_gamma   90.00
#
_symmetry.space_group_name_H-M   'P 1'
#
loop_
_entity.id
_entity.type
_entity.pdbx_description
1 polymer ?
#
loop_
_entity_poly.entity_id
_entity_poly.type
_entity_poly.pdbx_seq_one_letter_code
_entity_poly.pdbx_strand_id
1 'polypeptide(L)'
;MRAPSRHSATTIAIIVQRRLALTSLAAGLAAPWFARASAATLPHAAAVPGGVAIVELGAAALRPSARFDGRRVMVLPKPERPGFWIAVVGIGLAADPQRRQTLSVLAGEGPVREIALALEPKRYAEQRLKVPRRHVELSPQDMARYERERVHLADVSSRFTASREPATLLLASPTEGPHSSSFGLRRIFNGEKRNPHSGMDIAAPAGTPVVAAAAGTVADTGDYFFNGNTVIVDHGQGFLTLYCHLSAIETSVGANVGAGAQIGRVGATGRVTGAHLHFSVYLNATPVDPALFLAQ
;
A
#
# COMPACT_ATOMS: atom_id res chain seq x y z
N MET A 1 -43.83 73.33 74.84
CA MET A 1 -44.43 72.22 75.62
C MET A 1 -43.81 70.93 75.21
N ARG A 2 -43.26 70.17 76.14
CA ARG A 2 -42.80 68.81 76.16
C ARG A 2 -41.58 68.42 75.26
N ALA A 3 -40.42 68.33 75.92
CA ALA A 3 -39.39 67.34 75.70
C ALA A 3 -39.92 65.96 76.17
N PRO A 4 -39.12 64.86 76.14
CA PRO A 4 -37.97 64.39 75.46
C PRO A 4 -38.11 62.90 75.08
N SER A 5 -37.21 62.33 74.46
CA SER A 5 -36.66 61.06 74.97
C SER A 5 -35.41 60.60 74.16
N ARG A 6 -34.39 60.30 74.90
CA ARG A 6 -33.15 59.70 74.50
C ARG A 6 -33.38 58.20 74.15
N HIS A 7 -32.81 57.70 73.10
CA HIS A 7 -32.49 56.29 73.04
C HIS A 7 -31.08 56.08 72.44
N SER A 8 -30.37 55.35 73.20
CA SER A 8 -28.99 54.95 73.13
C SER A 8 -28.65 54.21 71.80
N ALA A 9 -27.60 54.61 71.15
CA ALA A 9 -27.07 53.88 69.97
C ALA A 9 -26.01 52.90 70.45
N THR A 10 -26.25 51.63 70.28
CA THR A 10 -25.28 50.53 70.49
C THR A 10 -24.46 50.36 69.27
N THR A 11 -23.16 50.63 69.33
CA THR A 11 -22.21 50.47 68.31
C THR A 11 -21.86 48.97 68.16
N ILE A 12 -22.26 48.33 67.09
CA ILE A 12 -21.84 46.99 66.77
C ILE A 12 -20.61 47.08 65.85
N ALA A 13 -19.43 46.63 66.34
CA ALA A 13 -18.23 46.53 65.58
C ALA A 13 -18.29 45.26 64.68
N ILE A 14 -18.33 45.46 63.38
CA ILE A 14 -18.26 44.37 62.43
C ILE A 14 -16.78 44.10 62.12
N ILE A 15 -16.28 43.00 62.64
CA ILE A 15 -14.95 42.46 62.27
C ILE A 15 -15.03 41.81 60.88
N VAL A 16 -14.45 42.45 59.84
CA VAL A 16 -14.33 41.87 58.47
C VAL A 16 -13.09 41.04 58.47
N GLN A 17 -13.26 39.74 58.60
CA GLN A 17 -12.18 38.76 58.30
C GLN A 17 -11.93 38.70 56.79
N ARG A 18 -10.81 39.27 56.30
CA ARG A 18 -10.31 39.06 54.97
C ARG A 18 -9.79 37.62 54.87
N ARG A 19 -10.53 36.71 54.20
CA ARG A 19 -9.99 35.43 53.72
C ARG A 19 -9.20 35.68 52.49
N LEU A 20 -7.86 35.52 52.58
CA LEU A 20 -6.96 35.41 51.46
C LEU A 20 -7.22 34.05 50.76
N ALA A 21 -7.86 34.09 49.59
CA ALA A 21 -7.96 32.95 48.74
C ALA A 21 -6.64 32.80 47.97
N LEU A 22 -5.83 31.83 48.37
CA LEU A 22 -4.67 31.35 47.60
C LEU A 22 -5.22 30.56 46.41
N THR A 23 -5.27 31.17 45.22
CA THR A 23 -5.46 30.48 43.95
C THR A 23 -4.13 29.82 43.53
N SER A 24 -3.99 28.55 43.84
CA SER A 24 -2.93 27.71 43.29
C SER A 24 -3.18 27.52 41.78
N LEU A 25 -2.39 28.19 40.96
CA LEU A 25 -2.28 27.96 39.53
C LEU A 25 -1.58 26.63 39.33
N ALA A 26 -2.32 25.53 39.13
CA ALA A 26 -1.75 24.27 38.65
C ALA A 26 -1.42 24.43 37.16
N ALA A 27 -0.15 24.76 36.86
CA ALA A 27 0.37 24.67 35.51
C ALA A 27 0.43 23.17 35.09
N GLY A 28 -0.63 22.73 34.45
CA GLY A 28 -0.65 21.42 33.81
C GLY A 28 0.38 21.40 32.67
N LEU A 29 1.52 20.76 32.90
CA LEU A 29 2.46 20.36 31.83
C LEU A 29 1.71 19.36 30.93
N ALA A 30 1.08 19.88 29.86
CA ALA A 30 0.62 19.05 28.76
C ALA A 30 1.87 18.46 28.09
N ALA A 31 2.28 17.26 28.51
CA ALA A 31 3.25 16.49 27.76
C ALA A 31 2.70 16.29 26.33
N PRO A 32 3.46 16.61 25.29
CA PRO A 32 3.00 16.34 23.94
C PRO A 32 2.81 14.81 23.82
N TRP A 33 1.59 14.40 23.59
CA TRP A 33 1.31 13.04 23.15
C TRP A 33 1.93 12.89 21.76
N PHE A 34 3.18 12.48 21.71
CA PHE A 34 3.72 11.89 20.50
C PHE A 34 2.90 10.63 20.26
N ALA A 35 1.92 10.72 19.36
CA ALA A 35 1.28 9.54 18.80
C ALA A 35 2.43 8.65 18.30
N ARG A 36 2.67 7.54 19.01
CA ARG A 36 3.58 6.51 18.52
C ARG A 36 3.01 6.07 17.18
N ALA A 37 3.65 6.47 16.09
CA ALA A 37 3.38 5.86 14.81
C ALA A 37 3.58 4.36 15.01
N SER A 38 2.47 3.61 14.91
CA SER A 38 2.54 2.15 14.95
C SER A 38 3.45 1.74 13.80
N ALA A 39 4.52 1.02 14.08
CA ALA A 39 5.41 0.56 13.03
C ALA A 39 4.59 -0.28 12.04
N ALA A 40 4.70 0.02 10.76
CA ALA A 40 4.00 -0.73 9.72
C ALA A 40 4.40 -2.21 9.81
N THR A 41 3.42 -3.09 9.84
CA THR A 41 3.68 -4.53 9.79
C THR A 41 4.23 -4.87 8.40
N LEU A 42 5.40 -5.53 8.36
CA LEU A 42 6.15 -5.81 7.14
C LEU A 42 5.66 -7.08 6.43
N PRO A 43 5.81 -7.19 5.11
CA PRO A 43 5.52 -8.42 4.37
C PRO A 43 6.58 -9.49 4.66
N HIS A 44 6.31 -10.72 4.26
CA HIS A 44 7.30 -11.78 4.28
C HIS A 44 8.44 -11.46 3.30
N ALA A 45 9.67 -11.36 3.81
CA ALA A 45 10.83 -11.12 2.96
C ALA A 45 11.19 -12.37 2.15
N ALA A 46 11.40 -12.19 0.84
CA ALA A 46 11.92 -13.20 -0.07
C ALA A 46 12.73 -12.49 -1.16
N ALA A 47 14.04 -12.44 -1.01
CA ALA A 47 14.94 -11.76 -1.95
C ALA A 47 15.18 -12.63 -3.20
N VAL A 48 14.14 -12.84 -3.98
CA VAL A 48 14.11 -13.66 -5.21
C VAL A 48 13.48 -12.88 -6.35
N PRO A 49 13.68 -13.23 -7.63
CA PRO A 49 12.90 -12.66 -8.73
C PRO A 49 11.40 -12.77 -8.46
N GLY A 50 10.66 -11.64 -8.52
CA GLY A 50 9.24 -11.56 -8.17
C GLY A 50 8.94 -11.42 -6.68
N GLY A 51 9.95 -11.34 -5.83
CA GLY A 51 9.83 -11.25 -4.39
C GLY A 51 10.04 -9.84 -3.82
N VAL A 52 10.29 -9.80 -2.52
CA VAL A 52 10.48 -8.57 -1.74
C VAL A 52 11.72 -8.68 -0.87
N ALA A 53 12.60 -7.68 -0.92
CA ALA A 53 13.71 -7.57 0.01
C ALA A 53 13.45 -6.45 1.02
N ILE A 54 13.81 -6.69 2.29
CA ILE A 54 13.83 -5.70 3.35
C ILE A 54 15.29 -5.38 3.65
N VAL A 55 15.73 -4.15 3.36
CA VAL A 55 17.13 -3.74 3.43
C VAL A 55 17.32 -2.69 4.51
N GLU A 56 18.24 -2.93 5.46
CA GLU A 56 18.59 -1.95 6.48
C GLU A 56 19.38 -0.78 5.87
N LEU A 57 18.90 0.43 6.08
CA LEU A 57 19.56 1.66 5.62
C LEU A 57 20.45 2.30 6.69
N GLY A 58 20.32 1.89 7.96
CA GLY A 58 21.06 2.44 9.08
C GLY A 58 20.39 3.67 9.69
N ALA A 59 21.16 4.40 10.54
CA ALA A 59 20.69 5.59 11.23
C ALA A 59 20.71 6.81 10.31
N ALA A 60 19.66 7.64 10.38
CA ALA A 60 19.60 8.96 9.76
C ALA A 60 18.60 9.85 10.51
N ALA A 61 18.91 11.15 10.66
CA ALA A 61 18.03 12.11 11.32
C ALA A 61 16.73 12.37 10.53
N LEU A 62 16.81 12.31 9.19
CA LEU A 62 15.66 12.42 8.27
C LEU A 62 15.53 11.13 7.46
N ARG A 63 14.33 10.88 6.95
CA ARG A 63 14.06 9.75 6.07
C ARG A 63 14.99 9.77 4.86
N PRO A 64 15.85 8.76 4.65
CA PRO A 64 16.64 8.63 3.44
C PRO A 64 15.74 8.45 2.21
N SER A 65 16.27 8.81 1.04
CA SER A 65 15.67 8.35 -0.23
C SER A 65 16.44 7.14 -0.75
N ALA A 66 15.74 6.19 -1.35
CA ALA A 66 16.34 5.00 -1.91
C ALA A 66 15.83 4.75 -3.34
N ARG A 67 16.71 4.20 -4.20
CA ARG A 67 16.39 3.81 -5.57
C ARG A 67 16.91 2.42 -5.88
N PHE A 68 16.09 1.64 -6.55
CA PHE A 68 16.44 0.33 -7.07
C PHE A 68 16.05 0.27 -8.55
N ASP A 69 16.96 -0.12 -9.40
CA ASP A 69 16.76 -0.12 -10.87
C ASP A 69 16.19 1.22 -11.39
N GLY A 70 16.76 2.33 -10.89
CA GLY A 70 16.35 3.72 -11.21
C GLY A 70 15.03 4.18 -10.61
N ARG A 71 14.23 3.29 -9.99
CA ARG A 71 12.91 3.58 -9.43
C ARG A 71 12.99 3.92 -7.94
N ARG A 72 12.12 4.82 -7.48
CA ARG A 72 12.01 5.15 -6.05
C ARG A 72 11.52 3.93 -5.28
N VAL A 73 12.10 3.70 -4.11
CA VAL A 73 11.78 2.58 -3.23
C VAL A 73 11.14 3.11 -1.95
N MET A 74 10.20 2.37 -1.40
CA MET A 74 9.60 2.65 -0.10
C MET A 74 10.67 2.64 1.00
N VAL A 75 10.66 3.68 1.84
CA VAL A 75 11.53 3.79 3.02
C VAL A 75 10.69 4.04 4.26
N LEU A 76 10.78 3.15 5.23
CA LEU A 76 10.03 3.17 6.47
C LEU A 76 10.95 3.27 7.68
N PRO A 77 10.45 3.81 8.82
CA PRO A 77 11.14 3.67 10.09
C PRO A 77 11.35 2.19 10.41
N LYS A 78 12.53 1.83 10.93
CA LYS A 78 12.75 0.45 11.40
C LYS A 78 11.90 0.21 12.64
N PRO A 79 11.05 -0.84 12.67
CA PRO A 79 10.31 -1.22 13.86
C PRO A 79 11.24 -1.33 15.08
N GLU A 80 10.77 -0.88 16.25
CA GLU A 80 11.47 -0.98 17.55
C GLU A 80 12.83 -0.25 17.65
N ARG A 81 13.29 0.45 16.58
CA ARG A 81 14.57 1.17 16.58
C ARG A 81 14.43 2.57 16.01
N PRO A 82 13.98 3.57 16.81
CA PRO A 82 13.82 4.95 16.38
C PRO A 82 15.10 5.53 15.78
N GLY A 83 14.97 6.33 14.72
CA GLY A 83 16.10 6.93 14.00
C GLY A 83 16.82 6.00 13.02
N PHE A 84 16.42 4.73 12.94
CA PHE A 84 16.88 3.78 11.92
C PHE A 84 15.83 3.56 10.84
N TRP A 85 16.28 3.28 9.63
CA TRP A 85 15.45 3.18 8.45
C TRP A 85 15.66 1.86 7.72
N ILE A 86 14.61 1.39 7.08
CA ILE A 86 14.61 0.22 6.19
C ILE A 86 14.02 0.61 4.84
N ALA A 87 14.47 -0.06 3.77
CA ALA A 87 13.84 -0.03 2.47
C ALA A 87 13.08 -1.33 2.21
N VAL A 88 11.86 -1.22 1.66
CA VAL A 88 11.08 -2.37 1.19
C VAL A 88 11.14 -2.37 -0.33
N VAL A 89 11.85 -3.32 -0.90
CA VAL A 89 12.26 -3.34 -2.30
C VAL A 89 11.50 -4.44 -3.05
N GLY A 90 10.68 -4.06 -4.02
CA GLY A 90 10.08 -5.00 -4.97
C GLY A 90 11.10 -5.43 -6.02
N ILE A 91 11.22 -6.74 -6.23
CA ILE A 91 12.16 -7.36 -7.16
C ILE A 91 11.37 -7.90 -8.35
N GLY A 92 11.65 -7.42 -9.56
CA GLY A 92 10.96 -7.85 -10.77
C GLY A 92 11.21 -9.32 -11.11
N LEU A 93 10.23 -9.97 -11.76
CA LEU A 93 10.35 -11.37 -12.25
C LEU A 93 11.50 -11.59 -13.23
N ALA A 94 11.92 -10.52 -13.93
CA ALA A 94 13.03 -10.57 -14.88
C ALA A 94 14.40 -10.33 -14.21
N ALA A 95 14.46 -10.09 -12.91
CA ALA A 95 15.72 -9.87 -12.20
C ALA A 95 16.59 -11.13 -12.29
N ASP A 96 17.87 -10.93 -12.62
CA ASP A 96 18.84 -12.02 -12.74
C ASP A 96 19.61 -12.18 -11.41
N PRO A 97 19.46 -13.31 -10.70
CA PRO A 97 20.18 -13.55 -9.46
C PRO A 97 21.71 -13.60 -9.61
N GLN A 98 22.22 -13.83 -10.82
CA GLN A 98 23.66 -13.87 -11.09
C GLN A 98 24.26 -12.46 -11.28
N ARG A 99 23.42 -11.45 -11.53
CA ARG A 99 23.84 -10.06 -11.65
C ARG A 99 23.87 -9.37 -10.30
N ARG A 100 24.87 -8.55 -10.09
CA ARG A 100 24.91 -7.65 -8.91
C ARG A 100 23.72 -6.70 -8.98
N GLN A 101 22.84 -6.79 -7.99
CA GLN A 101 21.77 -5.83 -7.77
C GLN A 101 22.24 -4.81 -6.75
N THR A 102 21.87 -3.54 -6.92
CA THR A 102 22.34 -2.47 -6.06
C THR A 102 21.20 -1.51 -5.72
N LEU A 103 21.06 -1.21 -4.44
CA LEU A 103 20.18 -0.19 -3.90
C LEU A 103 21.00 1.08 -3.66
N SER A 104 20.65 2.17 -4.36
CA SER A 104 21.28 3.48 -4.17
C SER A 104 20.53 4.24 -3.07
N VAL A 105 21.23 4.71 -2.04
CA VAL A 105 20.67 5.37 -0.86
C VAL A 105 21.28 6.74 -0.67
N LEU A 106 20.44 7.76 -0.51
CA LEU A 106 20.83 9.14 -0.21
C LEU A 106 20.23 9.55 1.14
N ALA A 107 21.07 9.82 2.12
CA ALA A 107 20.70 10.33 3.44
C ALA A 107 21.12 11.80 3.58
N GLY A 108 20.15 12.71 3.62
CA GLY A 108 20.40 14.16 3.67
C GLY A 108 21.17 14.65 2.45
N GLU A 109 22.19 15.50 2.69
CA GLU A 109 23.08 16.06 1.68
C GLU A 109 24.38 15.25 1.50
N GLY A 110 24.45 14.06 2.12
CA GLY A 110 25.62 13.20 2.05
C GLY A 110 25.81 12.54 0.68
N PRO A 111 26.89 11.78 0.50
CA PRO A 111 27.13 11.03 -0.73
C PRO A 111 26.10 9.89 -0.89
N VAL A 112 25.81 9.55 -2.14
CA VAL A 112 25.02 8.35 -2.46
C VAL A 112 25.81 7.11 -2.01
N ARG A 113 25.15 6.27 -1.22
CA ARG A 113 25.71 5.00 -0.76
C ARG A 113 25.06 3.86 -1.50
N GLU A 114 25.85 2.92 -1.97
CA GLU A 114 25.41 1.73 -2.67
C GLU A 114 25.34 0.53 -1.71
N ILE A 115 24.19 -0.14 -1.62
CA ILE A 115 24.00 -1.36 -0.84
C ILE A 115 23.78 -2.51 -1.81
N ALA A 116 24.67 -3.51 -1.77
CA ALA A 116 24.51 -4.71 -2.60
C ALA A 116 23.33 -5.54 -2.10
N LEU A 117 22.48 -6.00 -3.03
CA LEU A 117 21.35 -6.88 -2.78
C LEU A 117 21.62 -8.22 -3.46
N ALA A 118 21.83 -9.27 -2.66
CA ALA A 118 21.94 -10.63 -3.16
C ALA A 118 20.56 -11.22 -3.40
N LEU A 119 20.35 -11.81 -4.56
CA LEU A 119 19.12 -12.51 -4.90
C LEU A 119 19.35 -14.01 -4.91
N GLU A 120 18.40 -14.75 -4.35
CA GLU A 120 18.35 -16.20 -4.47
C GLU A 120 17.57 -16.60 -5.75
N PRO A 121 17.97 -17.70 -6.42
CA PRO A 121 17.24 -18.18 -7.57
C PRO A 121 15.89 -18.78 -7.18
N LYS A 122 14.81 -18.41 -7.89
CA LYS A 122 13.47 -19.00 -7.74
C LYS A 122 12.98 -19.54 -9.06
N ARG A 123 12.50 -20.78 -9.05
CA ARG A 123 11.84 -21.41 -10.20
C ARG A 123 10.33 -21.28 -10.03
N TYR A 124 9.67 -20.81 -11.08
CA TYR A 124 8.21 -20.73 -11.15
C TYR A 124 7.66 -21.88 -11.98
N ALA A 125 6.45 -22.31 -11.63
CA ALA A 125 5.74 -23.34 -12.38
C ALA A 125 5.54 -22.93 -13.85
N GLU A 126 5.52 -23.92 -14.75
CA GLU A 126 5.31 -23.73 -16.18
C GLU A 126 4.08 -24.52 -16.62
N GLN A 127 3.20 -23.87 -17.36
CA GLN A 127 2.01 -24.48 -17.96
C GLN A 127 2.08 -24.38 -19.47
N ARG A 128 2.10 -25.53 -20.16
CA ARG A 128 2.11 -25.64 -21.61
C ARG A 128 0.72 -25.99 -22.11
N LEU A 129 0.15 -25.14 -22.95
CA LEU A 129 -1.21 -25.30 -23.48
C LEU A 129 -1.19 -25.23 -25.02
N LYS A 130 -1.99 -26.09 -25.64
CA LYS A 130 -2.37 -25.95 -27.05
C LYS A 130 -3.69 -25.20 -27.11
N VAL A 131 -3.71 -24.04 -27.75
CA VAL A 131 -4.90 -23.17 -27.84
C VAL A 131 -5.13 -22.76 -29.29
N PRO A 132 -6.39 -22.52 -29.73
CA PRO A 132 -6.67 -21.99 -31.06
C PRO A 132 -5.94 -20.65 -31.30
N ARG A 133 -5.43 -20.42 -32.51
CA ARG A 133 -4.68 -19.20 -32.86
C ARG A 133 -5.41 -17.89 -32.53
N ARG A 134 -6.74 -17.84 -32.74
CA ARG A 134 -7.56 -16.69 -32.38
C ARG A 134 -7.49 -16.27 -30.90
N HIS A 135 -7.03 -17.15 -30.01
CA HIS A 135 -6.80 -16.85 -28.60
C HIS A 135 -5.39 -16.33 -28.32
N VAL A 136 -4.54 -16.28 -29.34
CA VAL A 136 -3.14 -15.91 -29.22
C VAL A 136 -2.83 -14.63 -29.98
N GLU A 137 -3.42 -14.49 -31.18
CA GLU A 137 -3.21 -13.33 -32.07
C GLU A 137 -4.24 -12.24 -31.76
N LEU A 138 -3.77 -11.00 -31.67
CA LEU A 138 -4.61 -9.80 -31.51
C LEU A 138 -4.90 -9.21 -32.90
N SER A 139 -6.09 -8.68 -33.09
CA SER A 139 -6.37 -7.84 -34.24
C SER A 139 -5.52 -6.54 -34.17
N PRO A 140 -5.26 -5.85 -35.29
CA PRO A 140 -4.56 -4.56 -35.27
C PRO A 140 -5.24 -3.52 -34.35
N GLN A 141 -6.57 -3.55 -34.27
CA GLN A 141 -7.38 -2.69 -33.40
C GLN A 141 -7.13 -3.01 -31.93
N ASP A 142 -7.19 -4.31 -31.54
CA ASP A 142 -6.94 -4.75 -30.17
C ASP A 142 -5.51 -4.49 -29.74
N MET A 143 -4.55 -4.66 -30.67
CA MET A 143 -3.15 -4.35 -30.41
C MET A 143 -2.97 -2.86 -30.13
N ALA A 144 -3.58 -1.97 -30.92
CA ALA A 144 -3.50 -0.52 -30.71
C ALA A 144 -4.18 -0.08 -29.40
N ARG A 145 -5.30 -0.75 -29.01
CA ARG A 145 -5.95 -0.57 -27.72
C ARG A 145 -4.99 -0.98 -26.58
N TYR A 146 -4.48 -2.18 -26.64
CA TYR A 146 -3.56 -2.73 -25.64
C TYR A 146 -2.31 -1.86 -25.45
N GLU A 147 -1.68 -1.36 -26.51
CA GLU A 147 -0.49 -0.52 -26.39
C GLU A 147 -0.77 0.80 -25.69
N ARG A 148 -1.90 1.46 -25.95
CA ARG A 148 -2.31 2.67 -25.22
C ARG A 148 -2.55 2.39 -23.75
N GLU A 149 -3.28 1.31 -23.44
CA GLU A 149 -3.61 0.88 -22.08
C GLU A 149 -2.37 0.48 -21.30
N ARG A 150 -1.43 -0.20 -21.93
CA ARG A 150 -0.14 -0.59 -21.34
C ARG A 150 0.67 0.63 -20.90
N VAL A 151 0.71 1.69 -21.70
CA VAL A 151 1.39 2.95 -21.34
C VAL A 151 0.69 3.62 -20.15
N HIS A 152 -0.63 3.70 -20.17
CA HIS A 152 -1.42 4.26 -19.08
C HIS A 152 -1.22 3.47 -17.77
N LEU A 153 -1.35 2.15 -17.79
CA LEU A 153 -1.19 1.32 -16.60
C LEU A 153 0.25 1.36 -16.06
N ALA A 154 1.26 1.50 -16.93
CA ALA A 154 2.63 1.70 -16.52
C ALA A 154 2.82 3.04 -15.79
N ASP A 155 2.18 4.11 -16.26
CA ASP A 155 2.18 5.42 -15.59
C ASP A 155 1.52 5.32 -14.21
N VAL A 156 0.31 4.76 -14.14
CA VAL A 156 -0.42 4.58 -12.87
C VAL A 156 0.39 3.75 -11.88
N SER A 157 0.99 2.63 -12.31
CA SER A 157 1.80 1.76 -11.44
C SER A 157 3.12 2.40 -11.00
N SER A 158 3.58 3.45 -11.68
CA SER A 158 4.78 4.21 -11.33
C SER A 158 4.55 5.29 -10.26
N ARG A 159 3.30 5.52 -9.85
CA ARG A 159 2.97 6.53 -8.83
C ARG A 159 3.69 6.27 -7.53
N PHE A 160 4.15 7.36 -6.92
CA PHE A 160 4.88 7.33 -5.64
C PHE A 160 4.42 8.49 -4.75
N THR A 161 3.42 8.24 -3.92
CA THR A 161 2.86 9.23 -2.99
C THR A 161 3.72 9.30 -1.73
N ALA A 162 4.76 10.14 -1.76
CA ALA A 162 5.76 10.25 -0.69
C ALA A 162 5.18 10.70 0.66
N SER A 163 4.11 11.52 0.65
CA SER A 163 3.45 12.06 1.84
C SER A 163 2.57 11.03 2.57
N ARG A 164 2.24 9.91 1.95
CA ARG A 164 1.46 8.83 2.56
C ARG A 164 2.39 7.70 2.96
N GLU A 165 2.33 7.30 4.20
CA GLU A 165 2.99 6.13 4.72
C GLU A 165 1.94 5.03 4.91
N PRO A 166 2.13 3.83 4.35
CA PRO A 166 1.20 2.73 4.57
C PRO A 166 1.13 2.37 6.06
N ALA A 167 -0.08 2.25 6.59
CA ALA A 167 -0.28 1.86 7.99
C ALA A 167 0.15 0.39 8.22
N THR A 168 0.05 -0.43 7.19
CA THR A 168 0.47 -1.84 7.18
C THR A 168 0.85 -2.24 5.76
N LEU A 169 1.77 -3.18 5.65
CA LEU A 169 2.06 -3.88 4.40
C LEU A 169 1.48 -5.31 4.40
N LEU A 170 0.85 -5.75 5.49
CA LEU A 170 0.03 -6.95 5.45
C LEU A 170 -1.36 -6.61 4.93
N LEU A 171 -1.81 -7.39 3.98
CA LEU A 171 -3.07 -7.24 3.27
C LEU A 171 -4.09 -8.27 3.73
N ALA A 172 -5.34 -7.85 3.88
CA ALA A 172 -6.46 -8.78 3.97
C ALA A 172 -6.74 -9.43 2.60
N SER A 173 -7.31 -10.63 2.60
CA SER A 173 -7.80 -11.22 1.36
C SER A 173 -8.87 -10.31 0.75
N PRO A 174 -8.73 -9.94 -0.54
CA PRO A 174 -9.67 -9.01 -1.18
C PRO A 174 -11.04 -9.63 -1.52
N THR A 175 -11.14 -10.95 -1.51
CA THR A 175 -12.39 -11.70 -1.69
C THR A 175 -12.24 -13.10 -1.08
N GLU A 176 -13.36 -13.76 -0.83
CA GLU A 176 -13.38 -15.16 -0.41
C GLU A 176 -13.17 -16.09 -1.62
N GLY A 177 -12.47 -17.20 -1.40
CA GLY A 177 -12.29 -18.23 -2.43
C GLY A 177 -10.90 -18.86 -2.40
N PRO A 178 -10.74 -20.03 -3.04
CA PRO A 178 -9.43 -20.68 -3.15
C PRO A 178 -8.55 -19.98 -4.19
N HIS A 179 -7.24 -20.01 -3.96
CA HIS A 179 -6.26 -19.55 -4.93
C HIS A 179 -6.23 -20.53 -6.12
N SER A 180 -6.56 -20.07 -7.31
CA SER A 180 -6.66 -20.88 -8.54
C SER A 180 -5.44 -20.76 -9.45
N SER A 181 -4.67 -19.67 -9.35
CA SER A 181 -3.42 -19.46 -10.09
C SER A 181 -2.46 -18.60 -9.28
N SER A 182 -1.19 -18.99 -9.26
CA SER A 182 -0.15 -18.29 -8.49
C SER A 182 0.61 -17.27 -9.33
N PHE A 183 1.19 -16.30 -8.62
CA PHE A 183 2.15 -15.35 -9.19
C PHE A 183 3.34 -16.06 -9.84
N GLY A 184 3.84 -15.52 -10.93
CA GLY A 184 5.02 -16.02 -11.64
C GLY A 184 4.77 -17.24 -12.53
N LEU A 185 3.55 -17.80 -12.58
CA LEU A 185 3.22 -18.92 -13.45
C LEU A 185 3.56 -18.58 -14.91
N ARG A 186 4.43 -19.38 -15.53
CA ARG A 186 4.87 -19.22 -16.92
C ARG A 186 3.93 -19.98 -17.84
N ARG A 187 3.21 -19.27 -18.69
CA ARG A 187 2.34 -19.90 -19.70
C ARG A 187 3.04 -19.94 -21.04
N ILE A 188 3.03 -21.14 -21.69
CA ILE A 188 3.55 -21.37 -23.03
C ILE A 188 2.38 -21.83 -23.88
N PHE A 189 1.97 -21.00 -24.85
CA PHE A 189 0.88 -21.28 -25.76
C PHE A 189 1.44 -21.68 -27.13
N ASN A 190 1.10 -22.87 -27.60
CA ASN A 190 1.56 -23.38 -28.91
C ASN A 190 3.10 -23.33 -29.10
N GLY A 191 3.89 -23.45 -28.02
CA GLY A 191 5.33 -23.31 -28.02
C GLY A 191 5.86 -21.89 -27.78
N GLU A 192 5.02 -20.86 -27.82
CA GLU A 192 5.39 -19.47 -27.59
C GLU A 192 5.25 -19.08 -26.12
N LYS A 193 6.32 -18.50 -25.56
CA LYS A 193 6.32 -17.97 -24.18
C LYS A 193 5.40 -16.75 -24.09
N ARG A 194 4.59 -16.70 -23.06
CA ARG A 194 3.78 -15.53 -22.68
C ARG A 194 4.40 -14.83 -21.48
N ASN A 195 3.98 -13.58 -21.23
CA ASN A 195 4.37 -12.89 -20.01
C ASN A 195 3.96 -13.72 -18.80
N PRO A 196 4.83 -13.88 -17.80
CA PRO A 196 4.47 -14.56 -16.56
C PRO A 196 3.28 -13.89 -15.89
N HIS A 197 2.51 -14.68 -15.12
CA HIS A 197 1.38 -14.17 -14.35
C HIS A 197 1.86 -13.15 -13.32
N SER A 198 1.35 -11.91 -13.40
CA SER A 198 1.81 -10.77 -12.60
C SER A 198 1.03 -10.57 -11.29
N GLY A 199 0.17 -11.52 -10.93
CA GLY A 199 -0.65 -11.50 -9.73
C GLY A 199 -1.01 -12.91 -9.30
N MET A 200 -2.04 -13.03 -8.50
CA MET A 200 -2.67 -14.29 -8.13
C MET A 200 -4.16 -14.26 -8.52
N ASP A 201 -4.71 -15.42 -8.84
CA ASP A 201 -6.12 -15.54 -9.14
C ASP A 201 -6.84 -16.20 -7.96
N ILE A 202 -7.96 -15.61 -7.53
CA ILE A 202 -8.85 -16.13 -6.49
C ILE A 202 -10.16 -16.53 -7.17
N ALA A 203 -10.46 -17.82 -7.16
CA ALA A 203 -11.69 -18.35 -7.75
C ALA A 203 -12.88 -18.01 -6.86
N ALA A 204 -13.84 -17.26 -7.43
CA ALA A 204 -15.07 -16.90 -6.76
C ALA A 204 -16.20 -16.72 -7.78
N PRO A 205 -17.46 -16.97 -7.41
CA PRO A 205 -18.60 -16.73 -8.30
C PRO A 205 -18.69 -15.27 -8.73
N ALA A 206 -19.20 -15.02 -9.93
CA ALA A 206 -19.53 -13.66 -10.38
C ALA A 206 -20.51 -13.00 -9.40
N GLY A 207 -20.27 -11.72 -9.08
CA GLY A 207 -21.07 -10.97 -8.11
C GLY A 207 -20.56 -11.03 -6.67
N THR A 208 -19.62 -11.93 -6.33
CA THR A 208 -18.97 -11.96 -5.00
C THR A 208 -18.33 -10.61 -4.69
N PRO A 209 -18.51 -10.04 -3.48
CA PRO A 209 -17.89 -8.77 -3.12
C PRO A 209 -16.36 -8.80 -3.23
N VAL A 210 -15.81 -7.70 -3.73
CA VAL A 210 -14.36 -7.43 -3.73
C VAL A 210 -14.11 -6.21 -2.85
N VAL A 211 -13.20 -6.36 -1.88
CA VAL A 211 -12.88 -5.31 -0.90
C VAL A 211 -11.45 -4.82 -1.06
N ALA A 212 -11.19 -3.58 -0.65
CA ALA A 212 -9.84 -3.03 -0.59
C ALA A 212 -9.02 -3.80 0.45
N ALA A 213 -7.91 -4.41 0.03
CA ALA A 213 -7.05 -5.23 0.88
C ALA A 213 -6.35 -4.43 1.99
N ALA A 214 -6.18 -3.12 1.80
CA ALA A 214 -5.68 -2.15 2.79
C ALA A 214 -6.29 -0.78 2.50
N ALA A 215 -6.18 0.15 3.46
CA ALA A 215 -6.60 1.54 3.28
C ALA A 215 -5.74 2.26 2.23
N GLY A 216 -6.36 3.10 1.42
CA GLY A 216 -5.66 3.84 0.36
C GLY A 216 -6.54 4.85 -0.35
N THR A 217 -6.05 5.36 -1.49
CA THR A 217 -6.83 6.18 -2.42
C THR A 217 -6.92 5.46 -3.75
N VAL A 218 -8.10 5.43 -4.34
CA VAL A 218 -8.29 4.86 -5.67
C VAL A 218 -7.48 5.68 -6.68
N ALA A 219 -6.44 5.07 -7.21
CA ALA A 219 -5.52 5.70 -8.15
C ALA A 219 -6.05 5.68 -9.58
N ASP A 220 -6.81 4.63 -9.91
CA ASP A 220 -7.37 4.45 -11.25
C ASP A 220 -8.54 3.47 -11.26
N THR A 221 -9.45 3.64 -12.23
CA THR A 221 -10.53 2.69 -12.55
C THR A 221 -10.77 2.70 -14.05
N GLY A 222 -11.03 1.55 -14.65
CA GLY A 222 -11.31 1.49 -16.08
C GLY A 222 -11.64 0.10 -16.60
N ASP A 223 -12.05 0.03 -17.87
CA ASP A 223 -12.19 -1.21 -18.63
C ASP A 223 -10.98 -1.36 -19.57
N TYR A 224 -10.14 -2.36 -19.32
CA TYR A 224 -8.92 -2.63 -20.06
C TYR A 224 -9.02 -3.95 -20.84
N PHE A 225 -8.44 -4.00 -22.01
CA PHE A 225 -8.55 -5.12 -22.94
C PHE A 225 -8.23 -6.48 -22.28
N PHE A 226 -7.12 -6.58 -21.55
CA PHE A 226 -6.75 -7.81 -20.86
C PHE A 226 -7.38 -7.90 -19.47
N ASN A 227 -7.36 -6.84 -18.71
CA ASN A 227 -7.75 -6.83 -17.29
C ASN A 227 -9.26 -6.69 -17.08
N GLY A 228 -10.03 -6.26 -18.11
CA GLY A 228 -11.44 -5.90 -17.95
C GLY A 228 -11.62 -4.76 -16.96
N ASN A 229 -12.77 -4.73 -16.32
CA ASN A 229 -13.07 -3.76 -15.28
C ASN A 229 -12.06 -3.90 -14.13
N THR A 230 -11.35 -2.83 -13.87
CA THR A 230 -10.18 -2.80 -12.97
C THR A 230 -10.29 -1.65 -11.98
N VAL A 231 -9.84 -1.88 -10.76
CA VAL A 231 -9.61 -0.86 -9.73
C VAL A 231 -8.15 -0.94 -9.30
N ILE A 232 -7.49 0.21 -9.16
CA ILE A 232 -6.13 0.32 -8.61
C ILE A 232 -6.17 1.21 -7.39
N VAL A 233 -5.65 0.74 -6.26
CA VAL A 233 -5.58 1.49 -4.99
C VAL A 233 -4.12 1.81 -4.67
N ASP A 234 -3.83 3.09 -4.42
CA ASP A 234 -2.54 3.60 -3.95
C ASP A 234 -2.54 3.69 -2.42
N HIS A 235 -1.67 2.91 -1.78
CA HIS A 235 -1.47 2.89 -0.34
C HIS A 235 -0.35 3.82 0.13
N GLY A 236 0.40 4.42 -0.80
CA GLY A 236 1.53 5.32 -0.55
C GLY A 236 2.88 4.69 -0.84
N GLN A 237 3.87 5.55 -1.07
CA GLN A 237 5.27 5.20 -1.32
C GLN A 237 5.49 4.11 -2.40
N GLY A 238 4.66 4.08 -3.46
CA GLY A 238 4.76 3.12 -4.54
C GLY A 238 4.23 1.72 -4.21
N PHE A 239 3.45 1.59 -3.14
CA PHE A 239 2.71 0.40 -2.78
C PHE A 239 1.29 0.50 -3.34
N LEU A 240 0.96 -0.32 -4.33
CA LEU A 240 -0.35 -0.34 -4.96
C LEU A 240 -0.91 -1.77 -5.00
N THR A 241 -2.25 -1.85 -4.97
CA THR A 241 -2.98 -3.09 -5.26
C THR A 241 -3.89 -2.92 -6.45
N LEU A 242 -4.05 -3.98 -7.22
CA LEU A 242 -4.81 -3.99 -8.47
C LEU A 242 -5.80 -5.16 -8.45
N TYR A 243 -7.05 -4.86 -8.82
CA TYR A 243 -8.19 -5.77 -8.79
C TYR A 243 -8.82 -5.81 -10.17
N CYS A 244 -8.76 -6.95 -10.87
CA CYS A 244 -9.20 -7.07 -12.25
C CYS A 244 -10.38 -8.03 -12.45
N HIS A 245 -10.91 -8.04 -13.67
CA HIS A 245 -11.98 -8.89 -14.17
C HIS A 245 -13.32 -8.65 -13.47
N LEU A 246 -13.52 -7.48 -12.88
CA LEU A 246 -14.69 -7.14 -12.10
C LEU A 246 -15.95 -7.11 -12.97
N SER A 247 -17.09 -7.57 -12.44
CA SER A 247 -18.41 -7.38 -13.06
C SER A 247 -18.96 -5.98 -12.82
N ALA A 248 -18.57 -5.35 -11.70
CA ALA A 248 -18.95 -3.98 -11.35
C ALA A 248 -17.79 -3.29 -10.61
N ILE A 249 -17.58 -2.01 -10.91
CA ILE A 249 -16.71 -1.08 -10.16
C ILE A 249 -17.63 -0.27 -9.26
N GLU A 250 -17.42 -0.32 -7.94
CA GLU A 250 -18.26 0.33 -6.93
C GLU A 250 -17.51 1.44 -6.18
N THR A 251 -16.52 2.04 -6.83
CA THR A 251 -15.72 3.16 -6.35
C THR A 251 -15.34 4.07 -7.51
N SER A 252 -14.64 5.18 -7.25
CA SER A 252 -14.20 6.11 -8.28
C SER A 252 -12.78 6.62 -8.00
N VAL A 253 -12.10 7.08 -9.03
CA VAL A 253 -10.76 7.68 -8.93
C VAL A 253 -10.77 8.84 -7.93
N GLY A 254 -9.78 8.87 -7.04
CA GLY A 254 -9.65 9.85 -5.96
C GLY A 254 -10.40 9.51 -4.68
N ALA A 255 -11.29 8.50 -4.68
CA ALA A 255 -11.98 8.07 -3.46
C ALA A 255 -10.97 7.50 -2.43
N ASN A 256 -11.13 7.88 -1.16
CA ASN A 256 -10.42 7.23 -0.07
C ASN A 256 -11.20 5.99 0.38
N VAL A 257 -10.53 4.85 0.41
CA VAL A 257 -11.11 3.57 0.82
C VAL A 257 -10.41 3.05 2.07
N GLY A 258 -11.18 2.55 3.02
CA GLY A 258 -10.65 1.84 4.19
C GLY A 258 -10.33 0.37 3.84
N ALA A 259 -9.50 -0.29 4.66
CA ALA A 259 -9.35 -1.74 4.57
C ALA A 259 -10.73 -2.41 4.76
N GLY A 260 -11.07 -3.38 3.90
CA GLY A 260 -12.37 -4.06 3.91
C GLY A 260 -13.51 -3.28 3.24
N ALA A 261 -13.31 -2.04 2.79
CA ALA A 261 -14.31 -1.30 2.03
C ALA A 261 -14.58 -1.97 0.67
N GLN A 262 -15.84 -2.20 0.34
CA GLN A 262 -16.21 -2.78 -0.94
C GLN A 262 -15.89 -1.81 -2.08
N ILE A 263 -15.19 -2.31 -3.10
CA ILE A 263 -14.72 -1.53 -4.26
C ILE A 263 -15.23 -2.09 -5.60
N GLY A 264 -15.83 -3.27 -5.58
CA GLY A 264 -16.38 -3.90 -6.78
C GLY A 264 -16.91 -5.31 -6.51
N ARG A 265 -17.14 -6.05 -7.59
CA ARG A 265 -17.61 -7.44 -7.54
C ARG A 265 -16.85 -8.30 -8.52
N VAL A 266 -16.57 -9.54 -8.14
CA VAL A 266 -15.95 -10.55 -9.01
C VAL A 266 -16.75 -10.69 -10.30
N GLY A 267 -16.07 -10.84 -11.41
CA GLY A 267 -16.66 -11.02 -12.72
C GLY A 267 -15.79 -11.87 -13.65
N ALA A 268 -16.02 -11.68 -14.94
CA ALA A 268 -15.27 -12.34 -16.02
C ALA A 268 -15.07 -11.37 -17.20
N THR A 269 -14.89 -10.07 -16.90
CA THR A 269 -14.59 -9.04 -17.92
C THR A 269 -13.15 -9.10 -18.38
N GLY A 270 -12.84 -8.53 -19.54
CA GLY A 270 -11.53 -8.63 -20.16
C GLY A 270 -11.27 -9.99 -20.80
N ARG A 271 -9.99 -10.41 -20.81
CA ARG A 271 -9.59 -11.63 -21.54
C ARG A 271 -9.38 -12.82 -20.61
N VAL A 272 -10.45 -13.45 -20.18
CA VAL A 272 -10.47 -14.57 -19.23
C VAL A 272 -11.36 -15.71 -19.69
N THR A 273 -11.24 -16.87 -19.07
CA THR A 273 -12.03 -18.08 -19.39
C THR A 273 -13.19 -18.33 -18.42
N GLY A 274 -13.23 -17.63 -17.29
CA GLY A 274 -14.26 -17.82 -16.27
C GLY A 274 -14.17 -16.78 -15.17
N ALA A 275 -15.16 -16.77 -14.29
CA ALA A 275 -15.24 -15.81 -13.18
C ALA A 275 -14.12 -16.06 -12.13
N HIS A 276 -13.38 -15.04 -11.82
CA HIS A 276 -12.36 -15.00 -10.76
C HIS A 276 -11.94 -13.55 -10.49
N LEU A 277 -11.28 -13.30 -9.38
CA LEU A 277 -10.55 -12.08 -9.13
C LEU A 277 -9.08 -12.29 -9.47
N HIS A 278 -8.52 -11.49 -10.38
CA HIS A 278 -7.08 -11.33 -10.50
C HIS A 278 -6.63 -10.21 -9.56
N PHE A 279 -5.71 -10.54 -8.63
CA PHE A 279 -5.18 -9.64 -7.63
C PHE A 279 -3.68 -9.48 -7.78
N SER A 280 -3.19 -8.24 -7.91
CA SER A 280 -1.76 -7.94 -8.01
C SER A 280 -1.34 -6.94 -6.94
N VAL A 281 -0.08 -7.07 -6.52
CA VAL A 281 0.61 -6.13 -5.62
C VAL A 281 1.80 -5.54 -6.35
N TYR A 282 1.97 -4.22 -6.23
CA TYR A 282 3.10 -3.50 -6.82
C TYR A 282 3.92 -2.82 -5.73
N LEU A 283 5.23 -2.91 -5.86
CA LEU A 283 6.22 -2.08 -5.16
C LEU A 283 7.16 -1.47 -6.18
N ASN A 284 7.54 -0.20 -5.99
CA ASN A 284 8.46 0.52 -6.89
C ASN A 284 8.18 0.25 -8.39
N ALA A 285 6.90 0.39 -8.81
CA ALA A 285 6.42 0.15 -10.18
C ALA A 285 6.67 -1.28 -10.70
N THR A 286 6.77 -2.26 -9.83
CA THR A 286 7.12 -3.64 -10.16
C THR A 286 6.11 -4.58 -9.51
N PRO A 287 5.45 -5.49 -10.25
CA PRO A 287 4.59 -6.49 -9.66
C PRO A 287 5.42 -7.49 -8.85
N VAL A 288 4.94 -7.80 -7.65
CA VAL A 288 5.57 -8.73 -6.70
C VAL A 288 4.56 -9.78 -6.23
N ASP A 289 5.04 -10.90 -5.70
CA ASP A 289 4.19 -12.02 -5.27
C ASP A 289 3.21 -11.58 -4.15
N PRO A 290 1.89 -11.52 -4.43
CA PRO A 290 0.91 -11.08 -3.43
C PRO A 290 0.87 -11.97 -2.19
N ALA A 291 1.23 -13.25 -2.31
CA ALA A 291 1.26 -14.18 -1.18
C ALA A 291 2.21 -13.74 -0.05
N LEU A 292 3.21 -12.91 -0.36
CA LEU A 292 4.13 -12.35 0.64
C LEU A 292 3.49 -11.28 1.53
N PHE A 293 2.33 -10.77 1.13
CA PHE A 293 1.62 -9.67 1.82
C PHE A 293 0.35 -10.14 2.52
N LEU A 294 -0.19 -11.30 2.19
CA LEU A 294 -1.41 -11.81 2.81
C LEU A 294 -1.12 -12.33 4.21
N ALA A 295 -1.99 -11.96 5.17
CA ALA A 295 -1.98 -12.56 6.50
C ALA A 295 -2.27 -14.07 6.38
N GLN A 296 -1.45 -14.88 7.04
CA GLN A 296 -1.63 -16.34 7.12
C GLN A 296 -2.70 -16.70 8.14
#